data_ca1e02d96675145de605496018f509f2
#
_entry.id   ca1e02d96675145de605496018f509f2
#
_cell.length_a   1.000
_cell.length_b   1.000
_cell.length_c   1.000
_cell.angle_alpha   90.00
_cell.angle_beta   90.00
_cell.angle_gamma   90.00
#
_symmetry.space_group_name_H-M   'P 1'
#
loop_
_entity.id
_entity.type
_entity.pdbx_description
1 polymer ?
#
loop_
_entity_poly.entity_id
_entity_poly.type
_entity_poly.pdbx_seq_one_letter_code
_entity_poly.pdbx_strand_id
1 'polypeptide(L)'
;MYAEELLSPIAQKKIIGQLPGLIKDLAIDSRGVQPSTMFICIKGYTVDGHDFAQQAVEAGATVIVTERELQLEGNVAQVIVQDTDRALGILAAKFFDYPSKDLAMIGVTGTNGKTSVAGIYHNILIGLGEKSALSGTIGFNLNGTLYESANTTSDALNTQQMIFRAKMEGCRAMIMEVSSHGLALGRLAGVDYDVAIFTNLTHDHLDFHGTMEEYGHAKGLLFSQLGQDLERNKNVVLNADDKWSEKYASMTPFPVWTYGLKNDAMFRAENCRYEDAKTSFDMVTPIGTFPVTMHLLGEFNIYNVLAVTTAFYARGFALEQILEQIEQLPPVKGRMEKVESDLPIQMFIDYAHTPDAIEKAINAALPYKKPENRLIFLIGTGGGRDKTKRPTMAEKASVADYVVLTTDDPRYEEFDSITGDLAKGMQHDNFACIGDRAEAVRHAVSVAQPGDIIIFAGKGHEDYQIIENTKYPHSDAAIAIEAGGLKFV
;
A
#
# COMPACT_ATOMS: atom_id res chain seq x y z
N MET A 1 24.29 20.75 -6.84
CA MET A 1 24.67 20.19 -8.16
C MET A 1 24.62 21.30 -9.19
N TYR A 2 25.47 21.29 -10.23
CA TYR A 2 25.38 22.28 -11.32
C TYR A 2 24.13 22.03 -12.14
N ALA A 3 23.45 23.11 -12.58
CA ALA A 3 22.18 23.00 -13.32
C ALA A 3 22.33 22.21 -14.64
N GLU A 4 23.41 22.43 -15.38
CA GLU A 4 23.68 21.68 -16.61
C GLU A 4 23.89 20.19 -16.37
N GLU A 5 24.60 19.84 -15.30
CA GLU A 5 24.83 18.44 -14.89
C GLU A 5 23.52 17.78 -14.47
N LEU A 6 22.69 18.47 -13.67
CA LEU A 6 21.39 17.98 -13.23
C LEU A 6 20.44 17.71 -14.40
N LEU A 7 20.47 18.58 -15.41
CA LEU A 7 19.64 18.48 -16.60
C LEU A 7 20.16 17.51 -17.66
N SER A 8 21.39 16.97 -17.49
CA SER A 8 22.02 16.12 -18.50
C SER A 8 21.24 14.86 -18.87
N PRO A 9 20.49 14.18 -17.95
CA PRO A 9 19.71 12.99 -18.29
C PRO A 9 18.44 13.30 -19.12
N ILE A 10 17.98 14.56 -19.15
CA ILE A 10 16.82 14.96 -19.92
C ILE A 10 17.29 15.30 -21.36
N ALA A 11 17.23 14.31 -22.24
CA ALA A 11 17.69 14.48 -23.62
C ALA A 11 16.85 15.47 -24.42
N GLN A 12 15.52 15.41 -24.30
CA GLN A 12 14.58 16.26 -25.02
C GLN A 12 14.10 17.41 -24.12
N LYS A 13 14.73 18.59 -24.28
CA LYS A 13 14.40 19.82 -23.56
C LYS A 13 14.67 21.05 -24.40
N LYS A 14 13.89 22.12 -24.17
CA LYS A 14 14.17 23.48 -24.69
C LYS A 14 14.47 24.38 -23.50
N ILE A 15 15.59 25.09 -23.53
CA ILE A 15 15.97 26.02 -22.47
C ILE A 15 15.75 27.45 -22.96
N ILE A 16 15.06 28.25 -22.14
CA ILE A 16 14.85 29.68 -22.35
C ILE A 16 15.48 30.42 -21.18
N GLY A 17 16.28 31.43 -21.44
CA GLY A 17 17.05 32.17 -20.43
C GLY A 17 18.40 31.51 -20.16
N GLN A 18 19.13 32.05 -19.19
CA GLN A 18 20.45 31.57 -18.80
C GLN A 18 20.37 30.64 -17.59
N LEU A 19 20.90 29.43 -17.70
CA LEU A 19 20.96 28.49 -16.57
C LEU A 19 21.84 29.07 -15.44
N PRO A 20 21.40 28.93 -14.16
CA PRO A 20 22.22 29.28 -13.02
C PRO A 20 23.40 28.31 -12.85
N GLY A 21 24.42 28.69 -12.07
CA GLY A 21 25.55 27.80 -11.79
C GLY A 21 25.12 26.59 -10.95
N LEU A 22 24.44 26.84 -9.84
CA LEU A 22 24.18 25.81 -8.82
C LEU A 22 22.68 25.72 -8.51
N ILE A 23 22.17 24.49 -8.42
CA ILE A 23 20.88 24.13 -7.85
C ILE A 23 21.14 23.49 -6.49
N LYS A 24 20.47 24.03 -5.46
CA LYS A 24 20.60 23.59 -4.06
C LYS A 24 19.47 22.67 -3.64
N ASP A 25 18.31 22.81 -4.28
CA ASP A 25 17.08 22.07 -3.92
C ASP A 25 16.16 21.87 -5.12
N LEU A 26 15.26 20.88 -5.00
CA LEU A 26 14.16 20.62 -5.91
C LEU A 26 12.83 20.83 -5.17
N ALA A 27 11.85 21.46 -5.82
CA ALA A 27 10.52 21.67 -5.24
C ALA A 27 9.41 21.47 -6.28
N ILE A 28 8.27 20.98 -5.82
CA ILE A 28 7.01 20.85 -6.56
C ILE A 28 5.88 21.68 -5.92
N ASP A 29 6.14 22.24 -4.73
CA ASP A 29 5.25 23.15 -4.00
C ASP A 29 5.93 24.51 -3.85
N SER A 30 5.29 25.59 -4.32
CA SER A 30 5.86 26.95 -4.27
C SER A 30 6.13 27.45 -2.87
N ARG A 31 5.39 26.91 -1.86
CA ARG A 31 5.57 27.27 -0.44
C ARG A 31 6.88 26.73 0.17
N GLY A 32 7.44 25.68 -0.43
CA GLY A 32 8.71 25.06 -0.02
C GLY A 32 9.94 25.61 -0.75
N VAL A 33 9.76 26.53 -1.69
CA VAL A 33 10.87 27.07 -2.49
C VAL A 33 11.83 27.90 -1.66
N GLN A 34 13.12 27.69 -1.85
CA GLN A 34 14.23 28.42 -1.25
C GLN A 34 15.14 29.01 -2.34
N PRO A 35 16.05 29.94 -2.04
CA PRO A 35 17.00 30.47 -3.02
C PRO A 35 17.83 29.38 -3.69
N SER A 36 17.93 29.42 -5.03
CA SER A 36 18.62 28.45 -5.89
C SER A 36 17.87 27.10 -6.01
N THR A 37 16.57 27.08 -5.80
CA THR A 37 15.71 25.90 -6.08
C THR A 37 15.42 25.79 -7.58
N MET A 38 15.33 24.54 -8.07
CA MET A 38 14.70 24.20 -9.32
C MET A 38 13.25 23.78 -8.99
N PHE A 39 12.27 24.57 -9.46
CA PHE A 39 10.85 24.30 -9.27
C PHE A 39 10.30 23.52 -10.46
N ILE A 40 9.62 22.41 -10.22
CA ILE A 40 9.04 21.55 -11.26
C ILE A 40 7.51 21.70 -11.23
N CYS A 41 6.92 22.18 -12.31
CA CYS A 41 5.48 22.39 -12.43
C CYS A 41 4.76 21.06 -12.67
N ILE A 42 4.14 20.50 -11.65
CA ILE A 42 3.38 19.25 -11.75
C ILE A 42 1.90 19.58 -11.92
N LYS A 43 1.26 18.95 -12.90
CA LYS A 43 -0.18 19.08 -13.12
C LYS A 43 -0.93 18.10 -12.20
N GLY A 44 -1.42 18.62 -11.07
CA GLY A 44 -2.24 17.84 -10.13
C GLY A 44 -3.72 17.71 -10.58
N TYR A 45 -4.49 16.91 -9.85
CA TYR A 45 -5.93 16.73 -10.10
C TYR A 45 -6.77 17.96 -9.76
N THR A 46 -6.35 18.75 -8.79
CA THR A 46 -7.12 19.91 -8.28
C THR A 46 -6.47 21.23 -8.64
N VAL A 47 -5.16 21.26 -8.82
CA VAL A 47 -4.38 22.47 -9.15
C VAL A 47 -3.31 22.16 -10.16
N ASP A 48 -3.03 23.11 -11.06
CA ASP A 48 -1.93 23.03 -12.02
C ASP A 48 -0.70 23.77 -11.42
N GLY A 49 0.40 23.04 -11.20
CA GLY A 49 1.65 23.61 -10.70
C GLY A 49 2.22 24.74 -11.56
N HIS A 50 1.87 24.78 -12.85
CA HIS A 50 2.26 25.87 -13.76
C HIS A 50 1.71 27.24 -13.32
N ASP A 51 0.55 27.28 -12.66
CA ASP A 51 -0.07 28.51 -12.16
C ASP A 51 0.70 29.13 -10.97
N PHE A 52 1.56 28.34 -10.33
CA PHE A 52 2.39 28.76 -9.19
C PHE A 52 3.84 29.08 -9.58
N ALA A 53 4.19 29.00 -10.87
CA ALA A 53 5.55 29.19 -11.35
C ALA A 53 6.09 30.58 -11.01
N GLN A 54 5.27 31.66 -11.17
CA GLN A 54 5.67 33.02 -10.84
C GLN A 54 5.92 33.17 -9.32
N GLN A 55 5.04 32.61 -8.50
CA GLN A 55 5.22 32.60 -7.04
C GLN A 55 6.52 31.87 -6.63
N ALA A 56 6.86 30.76 -7.32
CA ALA A 56 8.11 30.06 -7.09
C ALA A 56 9.34 30.93 -7.44
N VAL A 57 9.28 31.71 -8.52
CA VAL A 57 10.33 32.67 -8.90
C VAL A 57 10.52 33.73 -7.81
N GLU A 58 9.42 34.31 -7.32
CA GLU A 58 9.42 35.31 -6.25
C GLU A 58 9.98 34.75 -4.93
N ALA A 59 9.77 33.46 -4.66
CA ALA A 59 10.31 32.75 -3.51
C ALA A 59 11.80 32.37 -3.67
N GLY A 60 12.38 32.50 -4.89
CA GLY A 60 13.79 32.30 -5.13
C GLY A 60 14.15 31.11 -6.03
N ALA A 61 13.19 30.54 -6.74
CA ALA A 61 13.49 29.55 -7.78
C ALA A 61 14.28 30.21 -8.92
N THR A 62 15.34 29.56 -9.33
CA THR A 62 16.24 30.03 -10.41
C THR A 62 16.07 29.26 -11.71
N VAL A 63 15.38 28.11 -11.64
CA VAL A 63 14.97 27.31 -12.80
C VAL A 63 13.53 26.85 -12.59
N ILE A 64 12.70 26.98 -13.65
CA ILE A 64 11.35 26.42 -13.73
C ILE A 64 11.33 25.32 -14.78
N VAL A 65 11.01 24.10 -14.40
CA VAL A 65 10.75 22.98 -15.32
C VAL A 65 9.26 22.94 -15.61
N THR A 66 8.89 22.98 -16.90
CA THR A 66 7.51 23.22 -17.36
C THR A 66 7.22 22.43 -18.64
N GLU A 67 5.95 22.22 -18.97
CA GLU A 67 5.52 21.59 -20.25
C GLU A 67 5.26 22.62 -21.36
N ARG A 68 5.15 23.89 -21.03
CA ARG A 68 4.89 25.01 -21.95
C ARG A 68 5.70 26.25 -21.57
N GLU A 69 5.93 27.12 -22.51
CA GLU A 69 6.51 28.43 -22.25
C GLU A 69 5.57 29.27 -21.38
N LEU A 70 6.09 29.85 -20.30
CA LEU A 70 5.37 30.69 -19.35
C LEU A 70 5.86 32.11 -19.44
N GLN A 71 4.96 33.07 -19.19
CA GLN A 71 5.33 34.49 -19.06
C GLN A 71 5.74 34.74 -17.61
N LEU A 72 7.05 34.72 -17.34
CA LEU A 72 7.60 34.87 -16.00
C LEU A 72 8.42 36.17 -15.92
N GLU A 73 8.28 36.88 -14.81
CA GLU A 73 9.09 38.05 -14.49
C GLU A 73 10.33 37.61 -13.67
N GLY A 74 11.44 38.34 -13.87
CA GLY A 74 12.67 38.06 -13.15
C GLY A 74 13.73 37.30 -13.95
N ASN A 75 14.89 37.09 -13.34
CA ASN A 75 16.02 36.37 -13.95
C ASN A 75 15.94 34.87 -13.65
N VAL A 76 15.10 34.16 -14.39
CA VAL A 76 14.85 32.73 -14.24
C VAL A 76 15.01 32.00 -15.56
N ALA A 77 15.61 30.81 -15.53
CA ALA A 77 15.64 29.93 -16.70
C ALA A 77 14.39 29.03 -16.73
N GLN A 78 13.81 28.86 -17.92
CA GLN A 78 12.74 27.88 -18.14
C GLN A 78 13.30 26.68 -18.88
N VAL A 79 12.99 25.49 -18.41
CA VAL A 79 13.32 24.21 -19.04
C VAL A 79 12.01 23.55 -19.47
N ILE A 80 11.72 23.61 -20.75
CA ILE A 80 10.50 23.03 -21.31
C ILE A 80 10.76 21.56 -21.65
N VAL A 81 9.96 20.68 -21.08
CA VAL A 81 10.00 19.23 -21.29
C VAL A 81 8.63 18.74 -21.77
N GLN A 82 8.56 17.50 -22.26
CA GLN A 82 7.31 16.92 -22.75
C GLN A 82 6.38 16.47 -21.59
N ASP A 83 6.94 16.05 -20.47
CA ASP A 83 6.23 15.44 -19.34
C ASP A 83 7.02 15.77 -18.07
N THR A 84 6.44 16.61 -17.22
CA THR A 84 7.11 17.08 -15.99
C THR A 84 7.11 16.03 -14.88
N ASP A 85 6.13 15.11 -14.83
CA ASP A 85 6.10 14.01 -13.86
C ASP A 85 7.27 13.05 -14.08
N ARG A 86 7.52 12.66 -15.33
CA ARG A 86 8.68 11.81 -15.68
C ARG A 86 9.99 12.54 -15.48
N ALA A 87 10.06 13.82 -15.88
CA ALA A 87 11.24 14.64 -15.69
C ALA A 87 11.59 14.77 -14.20
N LEU A 88 10.59 14.95 -13.32
CA LEU A 88 10.77 15.02 -11.86
C LEU A 88 11.50 13.79 -11.33
N GLY A 89 11.05 12.58 -11.69
CA GLY A 89 11.68 11.35 -11.19
C GLY A 89 13.13 11.22 -11.62
N ILE A 90 13.44 11.54 -12.89
CA ILE A 90 14.80 11.51 -13.43
C ILE A 90 15.70 12.57 -12.77
N LEU A 91 15.20 13.79 -12.60
CA LEU A 91 15.93 14.89 -11.97
C LEU A 91 16.16 14.62 -10.49
N ALA A 92 15.14 14.14 -9.77
CA ALA A 92 15.28 13.79 -8.35
C ALA A 92 16.27 12.64 -8.14
N ALA A 93 16.20 11.58 -8.96
CA ALA A 93 17.18 10.49 -8.89
C ALA A 93 18.61 10.99 -9.11
N LYS A 94 18.84 11.84 -10.12
CA LYS A 94 20.14 12.45 -10.39
C LYS A 94 20.58 13.37 -9.26
N PHE A 95 19.69 14.20 -8.73
CA PHE A 95 19.99 15.15 -7.65
C PHE A 95 20.47 14.45 -6.37
N PHE A 96 19.86 13.32 -6.02
CA PHE A 96 20.23 12.47 -4.88
C PHE A 96 21.26 11.39 -5.22
N ASP A 97 21.93 11.48 -6.37
CA ASP A 97 22.98 10.56 -6.83
C ASP A 97 22.50 9.10 -6.90
N TYR A 98 21.34 8.88 -7.55
CA TYR A 98 20.76 7.57 -7.83
C TYR A 98 20.71 6.62 -6.61
N PRO A 99 20.08 7.01 -5.50
CA PRO A 99 20.22 6.33 -4.22
C PRO A 99 19.68 4.89 -4.23
N SER A 100 18.77 4.54 -5.13
CA SER A 100 18.25 3.18 -5.30
C SER A 100 19.30 2.16 -5.76
N LYS A 101 20.44 2.62 -6.32
CA LYS A 101 21.53 1.72 -6.73
C LYS A 101 22.33 1.15 -5.55
N ASP A 102 22.30 1.82 -4.41
CA ASP A 102 23.05 1.45 -3.21
C ASP A 102 22.24 0.61 -2.21
N LEU A 103 20.98 0.39 -2.49
CA LEU A 103 20.06 -0.38 -1.67
C LEU A 103 19.52 -1.58 -2.45
N ALA A 104 19.12 -2.63 -1.75
CA ALA A 104 18.26 -3.63 -2.33
C ALA A 104 16.82 -3.09 -2.36
N MET A 105 16.30 -2.85 -3.56
CA MET A 105 14.96 -2.25 -3.76
C MET A 105 13.93 -3.33 -4.02
N ILE A 106 12.92 -3.43 -3.15
CA ILE A 106 11.84 -4.42 -3.26
C ILE A 106 10.52 -3.69 -3.53
N GLY A 107 9.91 -3.94 -4.69
CA GLY A 107 8.60 -3.39 -5.06
C GLY A 107 7.50 -4.44 -4.92
N VAL A 108 6.43 -4.10 -4.21
CA VAL A 108 5.27 -4.98 -4.02
C VAL A 108 4.03 -4.36 -4.65
N THR A 109 3.45 -5.03 -5.65
CA THR A 109 2.20 -4.59 -6.31
C THR A 109 1.11 -5.65 -6.25
N GLY A 110 -0.12 -5.21 -6.43
CA GLY A 110 -1.33 -6.02 -6.43
C GLY A 110 -2.54 -5.23 -5.96
N THR A 111 -3.73 -5.80 -5.97
CA THR A 111 -4.92 -5.17 -5.40
C THR A 111 -4.84 -5.25 -3.88
N ASN A 112 -4.77 -6.44 -3.32
CA ASN A 112 -4.72 -6.74 -1.90
C ASN A 112 -3.36 -7.34 -1.50
N GLY A 113 -2.97 -7.22 -0.21
CA GLY A 113 -1.78 -7.86 0.35
C GLY A 113 -0.49 -7.05 0.28
N LYS A 114 -0.42 -5.93 -0.44
CA LYS A 114 0.79 -5.10 -0.56
C LYS A 114 1.39 -4.73 0.81
N THR A 115 0.59 -4.16 1.67
CA THR A 115 0.99 -3.71 3.02
C THR A 115 1.49 -4.88 3.87
N SER A 116 0.77 -6.02 3.82
CA SER A 116 1.15 -7.21 4.56
C SER A 116 2.47 -7.80 4.05
N VAL A 117 2.61 -7.99 2.75
CA VAL A 117 3.85 -8.51 2.14
C VAL A 117 5.03 -7.58 2.42
N ALA A 118 4.87 -6.28 2.23
CA ALA A 118 5.92 -5.29 2.49
C ALA A 118 6.30 -5.26 3.99
N GLY A 119 5.31 -5.29 4.89
CA GLY A 119 5.53 -5.31 6.33
C GLY A 119 6.21 -6.59 6.82
N ILE A 120 5.77 -7.76 6.33
CA ILE A 120 6.38 -9.06 6.65
C ILE A 120 7.85 -9.07 6.17
N TYR A 121 8.11 -8.62 4.96
CA TYR A 121 9.47 -8.54 4.41
C TYR A 121 10.36 -7.65 5.28
N HIS A 122 9.88 -6.46 5.64
CA HIS A 122 10.59 -5.53 6.51
C HIS A 122 10.88 -6.13 7.90
N ASN A 123 9.87 -6.76 8.53
CA ASN A 123 10.02 -7.36 9.85
C ASN A 123 11.02 -8.52 9.86
N ILE A 124 11.03 -9.36 8.83
CA ILE A 124 12.03 -10.43 8.68
C ILE A 124 13.45 -9.83 8.58
N LEU A 125 13.67 -8.78 7.79
CA LEU A 125 14.99 -8.12 7.72
C LEU A 125 15.43 -7.59 9.10
N ILE A 126 14.53 -6.91 9.82
CA ILE A 126 14.82 -6.42 11.17
C ILE A 126 15.14 -7.58 12.11
N GLY A 127 14.38 -8.69 12.06
CA GLY A 127 14.63 -9.90 12.86
C GLY A 127 15.99 -10.56 12.54
N LEU A 128 16.44 -10.45 11.30
CA LEU A 128 17.79 -10.88 10.87
C LEU A 128 18.89 -9.89 11.27
N GLY A 129 18.57 -8.78 11.93
CA GLY A 129 19.53 -7.74 12.33
C GLY A 129 19.90 -6.78 11.19
N GLU A 130 19.16 -6.79 10.08
CA GLU A 130 19.43 -5.94 8.92
C GLU A 130 18.62 -4.64 9.01
N LYS A 131 19.29 -3.49 8.88
CA LYS A 131 18.61 -2.21 8.78
C LYS A 131 17.82 -2.13 7.47
N SER A 132 16.55 -1.76 7.54
CA SER A 132 15.71 -1.60 6.36
C SER A 132 14.73 -0.45 6.49
N ALA A 133 14.24 0.05 5.35
CA ALA A 133 13.19 1.03 5.27
C ALA A 133 11.95 0.44 4.55
N LEU A 134 10.77 0.92 4.91
CA LEU A 134 9.49 0.54 4.30
C LEU A 134 8.70 1.81 3.97
N SER A 135 8.26 1.95 2.73
CA SER A 135 7.34 3.01 2.30
C SER A 135 6.04 2.40 1.80
N GLY A 136 4.92 2.84 2.34
CA GLY A 136 3.60 2.31 1.97
C GLY A 136 2.43 3.04 2.60
N THR A 137 1.30 2.37 2.64
CA THR A 137 0.01 2.90 3.12
C THR A 137 0.07 3.37 4.59
N ILE A 138 0.83 2.67 5.43
CA ILE A 138 0.96 3.03 6.86
C ILE A 138 1.85 4.26 7.05
N GLY A 139 2.75 4.52 6.10
CA GLY A 139 3.71 5.62 6.16
C GLY A 139 5.10 5.22 5.70
N PHE A 140 6.10 6.00 6.08
CA PHE A 140 7.52 5.71 5.85
C PHE A 140 8.17 5.25 7.15
N ASN A 141 8.44 3.95 7.26
CA ASN A 141 9.18 3.37 8.38
C ASN A 141 10.67 3.33 8.05
N LEU A 142 11.47 4.04 8.81
CA LEU A 142 12.93 4.08 8.68
C LEU A 142 13.55 3.39 9.89
N ASN A 143 13.94 2.14 9.71
CA ASN A 143 14.57 1.31 10.75
C ASN A 143 13.81 1.34 12.11
N GLY A 144 12.48 1.20 12.07
CA GLY A 144 11.60 1.20 13.25
C GLY A 144 10.98 2.55 13.60
N THR A 145 11.45 3.66 13.02
CA THR A 145 10.84 4.98 13.23
C THR A 145 9.85 5.28 12.10
N LEU A 146 8.57 5.51 12.47
CA LEU A 146 7.49 5.78 11.52
C LEU A 146 7.34 7.28 11.27
N TYR A 147 7.31 7.68 10.00
CA TYR A 147 7.00 9.01 9.51
C TYR A 147 5.71 8.97 8.69
N GLU A 148 4.88 10.00 8.80
CA GLU A 148 3.64 10.10 8.00
C GLU A 148 3.94 10.18 6.49
N SER A 149 3.06 9.60 5.69
CA SER A 149 3.04 9.70 4.23
C SER A 149 1.63 10.02 3.75
N ALA A 150 1.51 10.92 2.79
CA ALA A 150 0.22 11.33 2.25
C ALA A 150 -0.41 10.27 1.32
N ASN A 151 0.39 9.40 0.73
CA ASN A 151 -0.04 8.41 -0.27
C ASN A 151 0.71 7.08 -0.07
N THR A 152 0.07 5.97 -0.45
CA THR A 152 0.71 4.64 -0.50
C THR A 152 2.00 4.64 -1.32
N THR A 153 2.01 5.35 -2.45
CA THR A 153 3.18 5.62 -3.29
C THR A 153 3.29 7.13 -3.45
N SER A 154 4.29 7.72 -2.81
CA SER A 154 4.55 9.17 -2.82
C SER A 154 4.88 9.67 -4.21
N ASP A 155 4.85 11.00 -4.43
CA ASP A 155 5.39 11.60 -5.64
C ASP A 155 6.88 11.28 -5.84
N ALA A 156 7.40 11.54 -7.03
CA ALA A 156 8.75 11.12 -7.39
C ALA A 156 9.85 11.82 -6.58
N LEU A 157 9.66 13.08 -6.17
CA LEU A 157 10.62 13.81 -5.34
C LEU A 157 10.69 13.20 -3.94
N ASN A 158 9.54 13.06 -3.27
CA ASN A 158 9.47 12.45 -1.94
C ASN A 158 9.96 11.00 -1.97
N THR A 159 9.66 10.24 -3.03
CA THR A 159 10.16 8.88 -3.22
C THR A 159 11.69 8.84 -3.21
N GLN A 160 12.36 9.67 -4.01
CA GLN A 160 13.83 9.72 -4.06
C GLN A 160 14.43 10.25 -2.75
N GLN A 161 13.79 11.19 -2.07
CA GLN A 161 14.20 11.66 -0.74
C GLN A 161 14.14 10.53 0.31
N MET A 162 13.07 9.73 0.32
CA MET A 162 12.95 8.59 1.24
C MET A 162 14.03 7.54 0.97
N ILE A 163 14.32 7.22 -0.30
CA ILE A 163 15.39 6.28 -0.66
C ILE A 163 16.75 6.83 -0.24
N PHE A 164 17.02 8.12 -0.48
CA PHE A 164 18.25 8.79 -0.06
C PHE A 164 18.40 8.76 1.47
N ARG A 165 17.35 9.06 2.23
CA ARG A 165 17.37 8.98 3.70
C ARG A 165 17.67 7.55 4.18
N ALA A 166 17.05 6.54 3.56
CA ALA A 166 17.30 5.13 3.88
C ALA A 166 18.79 4.76 3.64
N LYS A 167 19.37 5.20 2.52
CA LYS A 167 20.80 5.06 2.24
C LYS A 167 21.66 5.73 3.31
N MET A 168 21.37 6.98 3.67
CA MET A 168 22.16 7.74 4.66
C MET A 168 22.09 7.15 6.08
N GLU A 169 20.97 6.52 6.45
CA GLU A 169 20.81 5.79 7.71
C GLU A 169 21.45 4.38 7.70
N GLY A 170 22.07 4.01 6.57
CA GLY A 170 22.76 2.74 6.41
C GLY A 170 21.82 1.53 6.27
N CYS A 171 20.62 1.74 5.78
CA CYS A 171 19.73 0.64 5.40
C CYS A 171 20.36 -0.18 4.26
N ARG A 172 20.16 -1.50 4.31
CA ARG A 172 20.59 -2.41 3.24
C ARG A 172 19.51 -2.66 2.21
N ALA A 173 18.26 -2.45 2.61
CA ALA A 173 17.11 -2.64 1.73
C ALA A 173 16.04 -1.57 1.97
N MET A 174 15.26 -1.28 0.93
CA MET A 174 14.02 -0.53 1.02
C MET A 174 12.90 -1.29 0.34
N ILE A 175 11.82 -1.50 1.06
CA ILE A 175 10.61 -2.15 0.60
C ILE A 175 9.57 -1.06 0.28
N MET A 176 8.92 -1.16 -0.88
CA MET A 176 7.96 -0.17 -1.32
C MET A 176 6.65 -0.82 -1.74
N GLU A 177 5.54 -0.33 -1.19
CA GLU A 177 4.24 -0.59 -1.79
C GLU A 177 4.12 0.19 -3.10
N VAL A 178 3.91 -0.53 -4.19
CA VAL A 178 3.83 0.02 -5.54
C VAL A 178 2.38 0.00 -6.01
N SER A 179 1.72 1.15 -5.93
CA SER A 179 0.35 1.32 -6.39
C SER A 179 0.28 1.46 -7.92
N SER A 180 -0.85 1.05 -8.49
CA SER A 180 -1.11 1.25 -9.94
C SER A 180 -1.13 2.71 -10.34
N HIS A 181 -1.66 3.59 -9.48
CA HIS A 181 -1.60 5.05 -9.67
C HIS A 181 -0.15 5.55 -9.70
N GLY A 182 0.69 5.09 -8.75
CA GLY A 182 2.10 5.46 -8.71
C GLY A 182 2.86 5.09 -9.97
N LEU A 183 2.57 3.90 -10.53
CA LEU A 183 3.15 3.45 -11.79
C LEU A 183 2.62 4.25 -13.00
N ALA A 184 1.30 4.40 -13.11
CA ALA A 184 0.67 5.10 -14.22
C ALA A 184 1.06 6.59 -14.28
N LEU A 185 1.24 7.23 -13.12
CA LEU A 185 1.61 8.64 -12.98
C LEU A 185 3.14 8.88 -12.95
N GLY A 186 3.96 7.87 -13.22
CA GLY A 186 5.42 8.05 -13.29
C GLY A 186 6.11 8.35 -11.94
N ARG A 187 5.43 8.21 -10.79
CA ARG A 187 5.96 8.55 -9.46
C ARG A 187 7.18 7.72 -9.04
N LEU A 188 7.43 6.62 -9.74
CA LEU A 188 8.54 5.71 -9.50
C LEU A 188 9.63 5.81 -10.57
N ALA A 189 9.56 6.82 -11.45
CA ALA A 189 10.60 7.07 -12.43
C ALA A 189 11.95 7.29 -11.72
N GLY A 190 12.99 6.63 -12.22
CA GLY A 190 14.33 6.69 -11.64
C GLY A 190 14.56 5.77 -10.42
N VAL A 191 13.59 4.95 -10.01
CA VAL A 191 13.78 3.89 -9.01
C VAL A 191 14.23 2.60 -9.70
N ASP A 192 15.36 2.06 -9.28
CA ASP A 192 15.93 0.81 -9.81
C ASP A 192 15.60 -0.35 -8.86
N TYR A 193 14.57 -1.13 -9.19
CA TYR A 193 14.14 -2.27 -8.38
C TYR A 193 14.99 -3.53 -8.63
N ASP A 194 15.26 -4.28 -7.56
CA ASP A 194 15.92 -5.60 -7.60
C ASP A 194 14.90 -6.74 -7.53
N VAL A 195 13.80 -6.55 -6.81
CA VAL A 195 12.72 -7.54 -6.69
C VAL A 195 11.37 -6.89 -6.96
N ALA A 196 10.59 -7.51 -7.83
CA ALA A 196 9.20 -7.14 -8.06
C ALA A 196 8.28 -8.29 -7.64
N ILE A 197 7.36 -8.03 -6.71
CA ILE A 197 6.43 -9.01 -6.15
C ILE A 197 5.02 -8.66 -6.59
N PHE A 198 4.30 -9.65 -7.15
CA PHE A 198 2.88 -9.56 -7.49
C PHE A 198 2.03 -10.40 -6.53
N THR A 199 1.02 -9.78 -5.92
CA THR A 199 0.11 -10.48 -5.01
C THR A 199 -1.15 -11.00 -5.68
N ASN A 200 -1.96 -10.12 -6.28
CA ASN A 200 -3.21 -10.47 -6.97
C ASN A 200 -3.77 -9.27 -7.74
N LEU A 201 -4.71 -9.52 -8.67
CA LEU A 201 -5.49 -8.50 -9.35
C LEU A 201 -6.99 -8.80 -9.27
N THR A 202 -7.72 -8.00 -8.49
CA THR A 202 -9.18 -8.06 -8.36
C THR A 202 -9.80 -6.68 -8.65
N HIS A 203 -11.13 -6.61 -8.76
CA HIS A 203 -11.86 -5.39 -9.11
C HIS A 203 -11.59 -4.26 -8.08
N ASP A 204 -10.92 -3.21 -8.52
CA ASP A 204 -10.70 -1.97 -7.77
C ASP A 204 -10.21 -0.86 -8.73
N HIS A 205 -10.28 0.40 -8.29
CA HIS A 205 -9.71 1.57 -9.00
C HIS A 205 -10.15 1.75 -10.46
N LEU A 206 -11.33 1.25 -10.87
CA LEU A 206 -11.84 1.44 -12.23
C LEU A 206 -12.34 2.86 -12.50
N ASP A 207 -12.58 3.65 -11.46
CA ASP A 207 -12.82 5.09 -11.53
C ASP A 207 -11.62 5.84 -12.14
N PHE A 208 -10.41 5.34 -11.94
CA PHE A 208 -9.17 5.90 -12.49
C PHE A 208 -8.74 5.19 -13.78
N HIS A 209 -8.70 3.83 -13.78
CA HIS A 209 -8.16 3.05 -14.89
C HIS A 209 -9.17 2.75 -16.00
N GLY A 210 -10.48 2.91 -15.72
CA GLY A 210 -11.55 2.62 -16.67
C GLY A 210 -11.85 1.13 -16.84
N THR A 211 -10.85 0.28 -17.07
CA THR A 211 -11.00 -1.16 -17.29
C THR A 211 -10.02 -1.98 -16.46
N MET A 212 -10.37 -3.27 -16.23
CA MET A 212 -9.46 -4.22 -15.58
C MET A 212 -8.18 -4.46 -16.39
N GLU A 213 -8.24 -4.32 -17.71
CA GLU A 213 -7.08 -4.47 -18.60
C GLU A 213 -6.08 -3.34 -18.39
N GLU A 214 -6.54 -2.09 -18.37
CA GLU A 214 -5.70 -0.91 -18.09
C GLU A 214 -5.16 -0.94 -16.66
N TYR A 215 -5.98 -1.37 -15.69
CA TYR A 215 -5.54 -1.56 -14.31
C TYR A 215 -4.43 -2.59 -14.19
N GLY A 216 -4.59 -3.76 -14.83
CA GLY A 216 -3.57 -4.79 -14.88
C GLY A 216 -2.33 -4.35 -15.64
N HIS A 217 -2.48 -3.64 -16.76
CA HIS A 217 -1.37 -3.07 -17.51
C HIS A 217 -0.53 -2.10 -16.65
N ALA A 218 -1.20 -1.20 -15.93
CA ALA A 218 -0.52 -0.26 -15.04
C ALA A 218 0.35 -0.99 -13.99
N LYS A 219 -0.14 -2.07 -13.38
CA LYS A 219 0.67 -2.89 -12.45
C LYS A 219 1.81 -3.61 -13.18
N GLY A 220 1.59 -4.05 -14.41
CA GLY A 220 2.58 -4.69 -15.26
C GLY A 220 3.83 -3.85 -15.52
N LEU A 221 3.72 -2.52 -15.41
CA LEU A 221 4.84 -1.61 -15.56
C LEU A 221 5.97 -1.89 -14.55
N LEU A 222 5.66 -2.37 -13.33
CA LEU A 222 6.69 -2.73 -12.35
C LEU A 222 7.61 -3.83 -12.89
N PHE A 223 7.07 -4.82 -13.59
CA PHE A 223 7.83 -5.97 -14.12
C PHE A 223 8.59 -5.61 -15.39
N SER A 224 7.99 -4.82 -16.28
CA SER A 224 8.64 -4.34 -17.51
C SER A 224 9.71 -3.29 -17.24
N GLN A 225 9.61 -2.52 -16.16
CA GLN A 225 10.55 -1.46 -15.78
C GLN A 225 11.69 -1.93 -14.86
N LEU A 226 11.84 -3.23 -14.61
CA LEU A 226 13.03 -3.77 -13.93
C LEU A 226 14.33 -3.48 -14.70
N GLY A 227 14.21 -3.08 -15.97
CA GLY A 227 15.33 -2.67 -16.79
C GLY A 227 16.02 -3.83 -17.51
N GLN A 228 17.23 -3.57 -17.99
CA GLN A 228 18.05 -4.52 -18.74
C GLN A 228 19.46 -4.69 -18.11
N ASP A 229 19.62 -4.27 -16.86
CA ASP A 229 20.87 -4.49 -16.14
C ASP A 229 20.97 -5.94 -15.66
N LEU A 230 21.65 -6.76 -16.45
CA LEU A 230 21.81 -8.20 -16.19
C LEU A 230 22.95 -8.50 -15.21
N GLU A 231 23.74 -7.52 -14.79
CA GLU A 231 24.78 -7.69 -13.77
C GLU A 231 24.21 -7.67 -12.34
N ARG A 232 23.03 -7.08 -12.15
CA ARG A 232 22.31 -7.10 -10.89
C ARG A 232 21.44 -8.35 -10.75
N ASN A 233 21.39 -8.92 -9.55
CA ASN A 233 20.52 -10.06 -9.24
C ASN A 233 19.06 -9.59 -9.10
N LYS A 234 18.38 -9.39 -10.22
CA LYS A 234 16.98 -8.97 -10.28
C LYS A 234 16.06 -10.18 -10.39
N ASN A 235 14.95 -10.15 -9.68
CA ASN A 235 14.02 -11.28 -9.59
C ASN A 235 12.56 -10.80 -9.64
N VAL A 236 11.70 -11.62 -10.20
CA VAL A 236 10.26 -11.43 -10.22
C VAL A 236 9.59 -12.55 -9.43
N VAL A 237 8.66 -12.21 -8.55
CA VAL A 237 7.90 -13.16 -7.71
C VAL A 237 6.43 -13.02 -8.01
N LEU A 238 5.80 -14.08 -8.54
CA LEU A 238 4.44 -14.06 -9.05
C LEU A 238 3.55 -15.09 -8.34
N ASN A 239 2.31 -14.69 -8.07
CA ASN A 239 1.27 -15.59 -7.58
C ASN A 239 0.74 -16.47 -8.70
N ALA A 240 1.07 -17.76 -8.70
CA ALA A 240 0.65 -18.72 -9.73
C ALA A 240 -0.88 -18.94 -9.78
N ASP A 241 -1.59 -18.55 -8.73
CA ASP A 241 -3.05 -18.68 -8.66
C ASP A 241 -3.79 -17.48 -9.28
N ASP A 242 -3.06 -16.44 -9.70
CA ASP A 242 -3.64 -15.30 -10.40
C ASP A 242 -3.29 -15.33 -11.90
N LYS A 243 -4.33 -15.25 -12.74
CA LYS A 243 -4.20 -15.31 -14.20
C LYS A 243 -3.30 -14.24 -14.83
N TRP A 244 -3.06 -13.11 -14.13
CA TRP A 244 -2.19 -12.05 -14.63
C TRP A 244 -0.72 -12.40 -14.52
N SER A 245 -0.37 -13.40 -13.74
CA SER A 245 1.02 -13.85 -13.56
C SER A 245 1.69 -14.28 -14.87
N GLU A 246 0.98 -15.00 -15.75
CA GLU A 246 1.51 -15.39 -17.07
C GLU A 246 1.86 -14.15 -17.91
N LYS A 247 0.98 -13.14 -17.91
CA LYS A 247 1.21 -11.89 -18.63
C LYS A 247 2.42 -11.16 -18.07
N TYR A 248 2.53 -11.04 -16.75
CA TYR A 248 3.66 -10.34 -16.10
C TYR A 248 4.98 -11.11 -16.28
N ALA A 249 4.97 -12.42 -16.29
CA ALA A 249 6.13 -13.24 -16.60
C ALA A 249 6.68 -12.95 -18.01
N SER A 250 5.80 -12.70 -18.98
CA SER A 250 6.20 -12.34 -20.35
C SER A 250 6.74 -10.90 -20.50
N MET A 251 6.58 -10.03 -19.49
CA MET A 251 7.00 -8.62 -19.53
C MET A 251 8.42 -8.38 -19.01
N THR A 252 9.08 -9.40 -18.49
CA THR A 252 10.40 -9.26 -17.87
C THR A 252 11.42 -10.23 -18.47
N PRO A 253 12.70 -9.86 -18.63
CA PRO A 253 13.77 -10.77 -19.01
C PRO A 253 14.38 -11.52 -17.81
N PHE A 254 13.99 -11.18 -16.58
CA PHE A 254 14.60 -11.72 -15.36
C PHE A 254 13.95 -13.02 -14.88
N PRO A 255 14.64 -13.79 -14.00
CA PRO A 255 14.08 -15.01 -13.43
C PRO A 255 12.74 -14.77 -12.75
N VAL A 256 11.79 -15.66 -13.03
CA VAL A 256 10.45 -15.65 -12.44
C VAL A 256 10.35 -16.78 -11.44
N TRP A 257 10.04 -16.43 -10.20
CA TRP A 257 9.77 -17.33 -9.11
C TRP A 257 8.26 -17.33 -8.82
N THR A 258 7.69 -18.49 -8.59
CA THR A 258 6.25 -18.62 -8.40
C THR A 258 5.90 -19.14 -7.02
N TYR A 259 4.78 -18.66 -6.50
CA TYR A 259 4.17 -19.15 -5.26
C TYR A 259 2.66 -19.29 -5.43
N GLY A 260 2.04 -20.15 -4.63
CA GLY A 260 0.60 -20.39 -4.69
C GLY A 260 0.12 -21.48 -3.76
N LEU A 261 -1.20 -21.74 -3.75
CA LEU A 261 -1.85 -22.79 -2.98
C LEU A 261 -2.57 -23.78 -3.89
N LYS A 262 -3.04 -23.35 -5.06
CA LYS A 262 -3.98 -24.07 -5.93
C LYS A 262 -3.31 -24.61 -7.17
N ASN A 263 -2.43 -23.82 -7.77
CA ASN A 263 -1.72 -24.16 -9.00
C ASN A 263 -0.29 -24.64 -8.68
N ASP A 264 0.33 -25.30 -9.65
CA ASP A 264 1.73 -25.68 -9.50
C ASP A 264 2.63 -24.45 -9.43
N ALA A 265 3.40 -24.37 -8.38
CA ALA A 265 4.30 -23.25 -8.08
C ALA A 265 5.56 -23.75 -7.40
N MET A 266 6.67 -22.98 -7.49
CA MET A 266 7.94 -23.34 -6.84
C MET A 266 7.82 -23.34 -5.32
N PHE A 267 7.02 -22.44 -4.76
CA PHE A 267 6.71 -22.36 -3.34
C PHE A 267 5.22 -22.58 -3.13
N ARG A 268 4.84 -23.64 -2.41
CA ARG A 268 3.43 -23.99 -2.16
C ARG A 268 3.19 -24.22 -0.68
N ALA A 269 1.93 -24.05 -0.27
CA ALA A 269 1.49 -24.49 1.04
C ALA A 269 0.54 -25.69 0.88
N GLU A 270 0.79 -26.72 1.67
CA GLU A 270 -0.03 -27.93 1.75
C GLU A 270 -0.43 -28.18 3.21
N ASN A 271 -1.46 -28.98 3.46
CA ASN A 271 -1.92 -29.35 4.80
C ASN A 271 -2.18 -28.15 5.73
N CYS A 272 -2.83 -27.10 5.21
CA CYS A 272 -3.14 -25.88 5.96
C CYS A 272 -4.11 -26.18 7.12
N ARG A 273 -3.80 -25.69 8.32
CA ARG A 273 -4.59 -25.83 9.55
C ARG A 273 -4.74 -24.48 10.23
N TYR A 274 -5.91 -24.26 10.81
CA TYR A 274 -6.30 -23.00 11.46
C TYR A 274 -6.83 -23.34 12.87
N GLU A 275 -5.98 -23.33 13.86
CA GLU A 275 -6.30 -23.75 15.22
C GLU A 275 -5.63 -22.81 16.26
N ASP A 276 -6.28 -22.58 17.39
CA ASP A 276 -5.75 -21.84 18.52
C ASP A 276 -5.14 -20.46 18.20
N ALA A 277 -5.82 -19.71 17.33
CA ALA A 277 -5.36 -18.41 16.80
C ALA A 277 -3.99 -18.48 16.12
N LYS A 278 -3.67 -19.63 15.50
CA LYS A 278 -2.46 -19.86 14.69
C LYS A 278 -2.84 -20.44 13.34
N THR A 279 -1.97 -20.19 12.38
CA THR A 279 -2.02 -20.83 11.06
C THR A 279 -0.78 -21.72 10.91
N SER A 280 -0.98 -22.98 10.56
CA SER A 280 0.11 -23.93 10.32
C SER A 280 -0.05 -24.60 8.96
N PHE A 281 1.04 -24.87 8.27
CA PHE A 281 1.05 -25.53 6.96
C PHE A 281 2.41 -26.14 6.64
N ASP A 282 2.46 -27.02 5.67
CA ASP A 282 3.69 -27.56 5.12
C ASP A 282 4.11 -26.72 3.89
N MET A 283 5.25 -26.01 3.98
CA MET A 283 5.80 -25.23 2.88
C MET A 283 6.64 -26.12 1.97
N VAL A 284 6.16 -26.39 0.78
CA VAL A 284 6.91 -27.10 -0.27
C VAL A 284 7.77 -26.09 -1.03
N THR A 285 9.05 -26.38 -1.18
CA THR A 285 10.05 -25.49 -1.79
C THR A 285 10.94 -26.29 -2.76
N PRO A 286 11.76 -25.66 -3.58
CA PRO A 286 12.73 -26.36 -4.46
C PRO A 286 13.74 -27.25 -3.73
N ILE A 287 13.97 -27.05 -2.44
CA ILE A 287 14.96 -27.79 -1.64
C ILE A 287 14.34 -28.73 -0.59
N GLY A 288 13.02 -28.83 -0.53
CA GLY A 288 12.32 -29.72 0.39
C GLY A 288 11.05 -29.14 0.96
N THR A 289 10.43 -29.87 1.90
CA THR A 289 9.20 -29.47 2.58
C THR A 289 9.50 -29.14 4.05
N PHE A 290 8.98 -28.03 4.52
CA PHE A 290 9.25 -27.49 5.84
C PHE A 290 7.95 -27.17 6.57
N PRO A 291 7.75 -27.61 7.83
CA PRO A 291 6.60 -27.18 8.62
C PRO A 291 6.73 -25.70 8.99
N VAL A 292 5.64 -24.97 8.83
CA VAL A 292 5.55 -23.54 9.20
C VAL A 292 4.39 -23.34 10.14
N THR A 293 4.62 -22.55 11.19
CA THR A 293 3.58 -22.06 12.11
C THR A 293 3.73 -20.55 12.25
N MET A 294 2.62 -19.83 12.21
CA MET A 294 2.61 -18.37 12.33
C MET A 294 1.38 -17.89 13.11
N HIS A 295 1.49 -16.71 13.70
CA HIS A 295 0.38 -16.03 14.42
C HIS A 295 -0.48 -15.15 13.50
N LEU A 296 -0.18 -15.10 12.21
CA LEU A 296 -0.96 -14.39 11.20
C LEU A 296 -2.16 -15.26 10.78
N LEU A 297 -3.36 -14.70 10.86
CA LEU A 297 -4.60 -15.44 10.61
C LEU A 297 -5.03 -15.41 9.15
N GLY A 298 -5.59 -16.50 8.69
CA GLY A 298 -6.26 -16.61 7.39
C GLY A 298 -5.37 -17.03 6.23
N GLU A 299 -6.02 -17.67 5.24
CA GLU A 299 -5.38 -18.21 4.03
C GLU A 299 -4.58 -17.13 3.26
N PHE A 300 -5.10 -15.89 3.23
CA PHE A 300 -4.39 -14.82 2.53
C PHE A 300 -3.01 -14.49 3.14
N ASN A 301 -2.81 -14.74 4.44
CA ASN A 301 -1.50 -14.58 5.05
C ASN A 301 -0.54 -15.72 4.72
N ILE A 302 -1.05 -16.92 4.39
CA ILE A 302 -0.22 -17.96 3.79
C ILE A 302 0.36 -17.48 2.45
N TYR A 303 -0.49 -16.92 1.56
CA TYR A 303 -0.02 -16.29 0.31
C TYR A 303 1.03 -15.20 0.56
N ASN A 304 0.79 -14.32 1.55
CA ASN A 304 1.72 -13.23 1.88
C ASN A 304 3.09 -13.77 2.34
N VAL A 305 3.09 -14.79 3.22
CA VAL A 305 4.31 -15.43 3.71
C VAL A 305 5.03 -16.19 2.60
N LEU A 306 4.31 -16.92 1.74
CA LEU A 306 4.90 -17.58 0.56
C LEU A 306 5.57 -16.57 -0.37
N ALA A 307 4.91 -15.44 -0.68
CA ALA A 307 5.47 -14.38 -1.51
C ALA A 307 6.80 -13.84 -0.96
N VAL A 308 6.82 -13.56 0.35
CA VAL A 308 7.99 -13.04 1.03
C VAL A 308 9.12 -14.08 1.08
N THR A 309 8.80 -15.32 1.47
CA THR A 309 9.81 -16.40 1.55
C THR A 309 10.42 -16.67 0.17
N THR A 310 9.59 -16.70 -0.88
CA THR A 310 10.06 -16.83 -2.26
C THR A 310 11.01 -15.70 -2.64
N ALA A 311 10.70 -14.46 -2.28
CA ALA A 311 11.53 -13.30 -2.60
C ALA A 311 12.88 -13.31 -1.85
N PHE A 312 12.90 -13.72 -0.59
CA PHE A 312 14.14 -13.90 0.17
C PHE A 312 15.00 -15.02 -0.42
N TYR A 313 14.38 -16.17 -0.71
CA TYR A 313 15.09 -17.29 -1.32
C TYR A 313 15.69 -16.93 -2.69
N ALA A 314 14.93 -16.23 -3.54
CA ALA A 314 15.39 -15.73 -4.84
C ALA A 314 16.61 -14.80 -4.70
N ARG A 315 16.73 -14.10 -3.57
CA ARG A 315 17.89 -13.26 -3.23
C ARG A 315 19.06 -14.00 -2.58
N GLY A 316 18.92 -15.30 -2.35
CA GLY A 316 19.98 -16.16 -1.81
C GLY A 316 20.06 -16.21 -0.27
N PHE A 317 19.02 -15.81 0.45
CA PHE A 317 18.96 -16.02 1.90
C PHE A 317 18.71 -17.48 2.23
N ALA A 318 19.29 -17.96 3.32
CA ALA A 318 19.04 -19.31 3.83
C ALA A 318 17.59 -19.46 4.30
N LEU A 319 16.91 -20.50 3.84
CA LEU A 319 15.49 -20.70 4.10
C LEU A 319 15.20 -20.90 5.59
N GLU A 320 16.08 -21.60 6.29
CA GLU A 320 15.95 -21.87 7.73
C GLU A 320 15.86 -20.57 8.54
N GLN A 321 16.71 -19.59 8.21
CA GLN A 321 16.71 -18.28 8.88
C GLN A 321 15.40 -17.52 8.66
N ILE A 322 14.82 -17.64 7.46
CA ILE A 322 13.54 -17.00 7.13
C ILE A 322 12.39 -17.66 7.91
N LEU A 323 12.37 -18.99 7.97
CA LEU A 323 11.33 -19.75 8.68
C LEU A 323 11.32 -19.46 10.18
N GLU A 324 12.49 -19.32 10.81
CA GLU A 324 12.62 -18.90 12.22
C GLU A 324 11.99 -17.52 12.48
N GLN A 325 12.14 -16.58 11.52
CA GLN A 325 11.55 -15.25 11.66
C GLN A 325 10.03 -15.27 11.44
N ILE A 326 9.51 -16.14 10.57
CA ILE A 326 8.07 -16.25 10.28
C ILE A 326 7.28 -16.62 11.54
N GLU A 327 7.77 -17.52 12.37
CA GLU A 327 7.12 -17.91 13.62
C GLU A 327 6.99 -16.74 14.61
N GLN A 328 7.91 -15.78 14.55
CA GLN A 328 7.98 -14.63 15.45
C GLN A 328 7.34 -13.36 14.90
N LEU A 329 6.73 -13.42 13.69
CA LEU A 329 6.14 -12.25 13.06
C LEU A 329 5.04 -11.63 13.92
N PRO A 330 5.10 -10.33 14.18
CA PRO A 330 4.00 -9.63 14.81
C PRO A 330 2.81 -9.51 13.83
N PRO A 331 1.58 -9.33 14.34
CA PRO A 331 0.44 -8.97 13.48
C PRO A 331 0.75 -7.71 12.67
N VAL A 332 0.24 -7.68 11.44
CA VAL A 332 0.33 -6.48 10.60
C VAL A 332 -0.78 -5.52 11.03
N LYS A 333 -0.40 -4.28 11.41
CA LYS A 333 -1.33 -3.26 11.91
C LYS A 333 -2.51 -3.05 10.93
N GLY A 334 -3.73 -3.20 11.45
CA GLY A 334 -4.96 -3.04 10.69
C GLY A 334 -5.21 -4.11 9.62
N ARG A 335 -4.62 -5.31 9.74
CA ARG A 335 -4.81 -6.45 8.83
C ARG A 335 -5.14 -7.72 9.63
N MET A 336 -6.43 -7.97 9.87
CA MET A 336 -6.91 -8.97 10.83
C MET A 336 -6.14 -8.90 12.15
N GLU A 337 -5.87 -7.68 12.59
CA GLU A 337 -5.17 -7.38 13.83
C GLU A 337 -6.09 -7.66 15.01
N LYS A 338 -5.68 -8.59 15.87
CA LYS A 338 -6.43 -8.91 17.08
C LYS A 338 -6.37 -7.75 18.06
N VAL A 339 -7.53 -7.33 18.55
CA VAL A 339 -7.63 -6.35 19.63
C VAL A 339 -7.39 -7.07 20.96
N GLU A 340 -6.29 -6.75 21.64
CA GLU A 340 -5.99 -7.31 22.95
C GLU A 340 -6.93 -6.73 24.02
N SER A 341 -7.70 -7.61 24.65
CA SER A 341 -8.64 -7.23 25.71
C SER A 341 -8.99 -8.46 26.59
N ASP A 342 -9.41 -8.21 27.82
CA ASP A 342 -9.93 -9.24 28.75
C ASP A 342 -11.43 -9.52 28.52
N LEU A 343 -12.03 -8.98 27.47
CA LEU A 343 -13.45 -9.16 27.15
C LEU A 343 -13.71 -10.61 26.69
N PRO A 344 -14.90 -11.17 26.98
CA PRO A 344 -15.26 -12.54 26.61
C PRO A 344 -15.64 -12.68 25.12
N ILE A 345 -15.19 -11.76 24.26
CA ILE A 345 -15.40 -11.72 22.81
C ILE A 345 -14.06 -11.57 22.11
N GLN A 346 -13.97 -12.04 20.87
CA GLN A 346 -12.79 -11.80 20.04
C GLN A 346 -13.07 -10.64 19.08
N MET A 347 -12.14 -9.70 19.00
CA MET A 347 -12.28 -8.52 18.15
C MET A 347 -11.09 -8.39 17.23
N PHE A 348 -11.35 -8.04 15.97
CA PHE A 348 -10.32 -7.85 14.94
C PHE A 348 -10.53 -6.54 14.21
N ILE A 349 -9.43 -5.86 13.90
CA ILE A 349 -9.39 -4.66 13.06
C ILE A 349 -8.88 -5.06 11.67
N ASP A 350 -9.60 -4.67 10.63
CA ASP A 350 -9.17 -4.93 9.24
C ASP A 350 -9.38 -3.72 8.33
N TYR A 351 -8.55 -3.60 7.31
CA TYR A 351 -8.63 -2.55 6.29
C TYR A 351 -9.49 -2.95 5.09
N ALA A 352 -10.26 -4.04 5.16
CA ALA A 352 -11.10 -4.54 4.08
C ALA A 352 -12.14 -3.50 3.64
N HIS A 353 -12.00 -2.98 2.42
CA HIS A 353 -12.85 -1.96 1.81
C HIS A 353 -13.19 -2.29 0.34
N THR A 354 -12.93 -3.52 -0.09
CA THR A 354 -13.31 -4.09 -1.39
C THR A 354 -14.08 -5.39 -1.19
N PRO A 355 -14.94 -5.82 -2.13
CA PRO A 355 -15.69 -7.08 -2.00
C PRO A 355 -14.79 -8.30 -1.73
N ASP A 356 -13.68 -8.43 -2.46
CA ASP A 356 -12.71 -9.51 -2.29
C ASP A 356 -12.02 -9.49 -0.91
N ALA A 357 -11.63 -8.29 -0.42
CA ALA A 357 -11.01 -8.16 0.90
C ALA A 357 -11.98 -8.51 2.03
N ILE A 358 -13.27 -8.13 1.91
CA ILE A 358 -14.32 -8.45 2.87
C ILE A 358 -14.52 -9.97 2.94
N GLU A 359 -14.66 -10.63 1.80
CA GLU A 359 -14.79 -12.10 1.73
C GLU A 359 -13.59 -12.79 2.39
N LYS A 360 -12.37 -12.32 2.12
CA LYS A 360 -11.15 -12.85 2.73
C LYS A 360 -11.09 -12.63 4.24
N ALA A 361 -11.48 -11.45 4.74
CA ALA A 361 -11.50 -11.16 6.17
C ALA A 361 -12.52 -12.06 6.90
N ILE A 362 -13.70 -12.25 6.35
CA ILE A 362 -14.73 -13.15 6.91
C ILE A 362 -14.22 -14.58 6.90
N ASN A 363 -13.70 -15.07 5.77
CA ASN A 363 -13.17 -16.44 5.64
C ASN A 363 -11.99 -16.70 6.58
N ALA A 364 -11.20 -15.68 6.91
CA ALA A 364 -10.12 -15.79 7.88
C ALA A 364 -10.62 -15.98 9.32
N ALA A 365 -11.79 -15.45 9.66
CA ALA A 365 -12.36 -15.56 11.00
C ALA A 365 -13.21 -16.83 11.19
N LEU A 366 -13.90 -17.30 10.14
CA LEU A 366 -14.82 -18.44 10.20
C LEU A 366 -14.21 -19.72 10.84
N PRO A 367 -12.96 -20.12 10.55
CA PRO A 367 -12.36 -21.31 11.17
C PRO A 367 -12.24 -21.24 12.70
N TYR A 368 -12.21 -20.04 13.27
CA TYR A 368 -12.10 -19.81 14.72
C TYR A 368 -13.46 -19.63 15.40
N LYS A 369 -14.53 -19.50 14.61
CA LYS A 369 -15.89 -19.38 15.11
C LYS A 369 -16.42 -20.74 15.55
N LYS A 370 -16.83 -20.86 16.82
CA LYS A 370 -17.54 -22.04 17.29
C LYS A 370 -18.98 -22.05 16.77
N PRO A 371 -19.63 -23.22 16.61
CA PRO A 371 -21.00 -23.33 16.08
C PRO A 371 -22.03 -22.50 16.84
N GLU A 372 -21.88 -22.37 18.17
CA GLU A 372 -22.78 -21.63 19.05
C GLU A 372 -22.55 -20.11 19.01
N ASN A 373 -21.41 -19.64 18.49
CA ASN A 373 -21.04 -18.23 18.47
C ASN A 373 -21.39 -17.58 17.13
N ARG A 374 -21.48 -16.25 17.11
CA ARG A 374 -21.78 -15.46 15.92
C ARG A 374 -20.52 -14.74 15.42
N LEU A 375 -20.49 -14.53 14.13
CA LEU A 375 -19.62 -13.57 13.48
C LEU A 375 -20.40 -12.27 13.24
N ILE A 376 -19.95 -11.18 13.85
CA ILE A 376 -20.48 -9.83 13.68
C ILE A 376 -19.50 -9.08 12.78
N PHE A 377 -19.99 -8.47 11.70
CA PHE A 377 -19.16 -7.77 10.75
C PHE A 377 -19.58 -6.32 10.61
N LEU A 378 -18.73 -5.38 11.00
CA LEU A 378 -18.95 -3.95 10.80
C LEU A 378 -18.22 -3.51 9.54
N ILE A 379 -18.97 -2.91 8.61
CA ILE A 379 -18.44 -2.45 7.31
C ILE A 379 -18.84 -1.00 7.06
N GLY A 380 -17.84 -0.20 6.66
CA GLY A 380 -18.02 1.15 6.17
C GLY A 380 -17.40 1.34 4.78
N THR A 381 -17.79 2.41 4.12
CA THR A 381 -17.17 2.84 2.86
C THR A 381 -17.06 4.37 2.81
N GLY A 382 -16.04 4.86 2.09
CA GLY A 382 -15.80 6.29 1.93
C GLY A 382 -16.82 6.98 1.04
N GLY A 383 -17.15 8.23 1.36
CA GLY A 383 -17.93 9.14 0.52
C GLY A 383 -17.11 9.70 -0.64
N GLY A 384 -17.80 10.06 -1.75
CA GLY A 384 -17.15 10.60 -2.94
C GLY A 384 -16.17 9.65 -3.63
N ARG A 385 -16.35 8.33 -3.45
CA ARG A 385 -15.58 7.24 -4.05
C ARG A 385 -16.48 6.38 -4.93
N ASP A 386 -15.90 5.32 -5.51
CA ASP A 386 -16.65 4.35 -6.32
C ASP A 386 -17.85 3.77 -5.54
N LYS A 387 -19.04 4.17 -5.97
CA LYS A 387 -20.32 3.73 -5.37
C LYS A 387 -20.76 2.37 -5.90
N THR A 388 -20.26 1.95 -7.07
CA THR A 388 -20.72 0.75 -7.76
C THR A 388 -20.38 -0.52 -6.99
N LYS A 389 -19.32 -0.50 -6.19
CA LYS A 389 -18.91 -1.63 -5.37
C LYS A 389 -19.71 -1.81 -4.07
N ARG A 390 -20.44 -0.78 -3.60
CA ARG A 390 -21.15 -0.77 -2.30
C ARG A 390 -22.12 -1.96 -2.13
N PRO A 391 -23.04 -2.24 -3.08
CA PRO A 391 -23.93 -3.38 -2.94
C PRO A 391 -23.18 -4.72 -2.87
N THR A 392 -22.17 -4.92 -3.71
CA THR A 392 -21.37 -6.16 -3.72
C THR A 392 -20.56 -6.32 -2.43
N MET A 393 -20.10 -5.22 -1.82
CA MET A 393 -19.45 -5.26 -0.50
C MET A 393 -20.41 -5.80 0.56
N ALA A 394 -21.64 -5.29 0.62
CA ALA A 394 -22.64 -5.75 1.57
C ALA A 394 -23.13 -7.18 1.28
N GLU A 395 -23.24 -7.58 0.00
CA GLU A 395 -23.49 -8.97 -0.39
C GLU A 395 -22.43 -9.91 0.20
N LYS A 396 -21.15 -9.58 0.06
CA LYS A 396 -20.06 -10.38 0.65
C LYS A 396 -20.08 -10.37 2.19
N ALA A 397 -20.43 -9.24 2.80
CA ALA A 397 -20.58 -9.13 4.25
C ALA A 397 -21.74 -9.97 4.80
N SER A 398 -22.76 -10.29 3.99
CA SER A 398 -23.93 -11.08 4.38
C SER A 398 -23.64 -12.55 4.72
N VAL A 399 -22.40 -13.00 4.60
CA VAL A 399 -21.94 -14.30 5.13
C VAL A 399 -21.83 -14.28 6.66
N ALA A 400 -21.65 -13.11 7.26
CA ALA A 400 -21.65 -12.94 8.71
C ALA A 400 -23.04 -13.12 9.30
N ASP A 401 -23.13 -13.58 10.56
CA ASP A 401 -24.41 -13.82 11.25
C ASP A 401 -25.14 -12.50 11.58
N TYR A 402 -24.39 -11.38 11.72
CA TYR A 402 -24.92 -10.04 11.92
C TYR A 402 -24.02 -8.99 11.27
N VAL A 403 -24.61 -8.02 10.58
CA VAL A 403 -23.85 -6.97 9.87
C VAL A 403 -24.24 -5.58 10.38
N VAL A 404 -23.23 -4.73 10.60
CA VAL A 404 -23.42 -3.31 10.91
C VAL A 404 -22.91 -2.49 9.73
N LEU A 405 -23.81 -1.83 9.02
CA LEU A 405 -23.51 -0.94 7.91
C LEU A 405 -23.28 0.47 8.43
N THR A 406 -22.14 1.05 8.12
CA THR A 406 -21.76 2.38 8.62
C THR A 406 -21.00 3.17 7.54
N THR A 407 -20.39 4.29 7.94
CA THR A 407 -19.49 5.06 7.09
C THR A 407 -18.02 4.77 7.46
N ASP A 408 -17.15 5.01 6.52
CA ASP A 408 -15.70 5.08 6.77
C ASP A 408 -15.29 6.56 6.86
N ASP A 409 -14.84 7.17 5.77
CA ASP A 409 -14.66 8.63 5.63
C ASP A 409 -15.81 9.19 4.81
N PRO A 410 -16.91 9.68 5.40
CA PRO A 410 -18.07 10.13 4.63
C PRO A 410 -17.75 11.37 3.78
N ARG A 411 -16.77 12.18 4.17
CA ARG A 411 -16.43 13.46 3.51
C ARG A 411 -17.67 14.33 3.40
N TYR A 412 -18.08 14.70 2.17
CA TYR A 412 -19.26 15.52 1.89
C TYR A 412 -20.51 14.70 1.57
N GLU A 413 -20.46 13.36 1.63
CA GLU A 413 -21.60 12.51 1.33
C GLU A 413 -22.40 12.20 2.60
N GLU A 414 -23.73 12.31 2.50
CA GLU A 414 -24.64 12.03 3.61
C GLU A 414 -24.56 10.55 4.04
N PHE A 415 -24.62 10.31 5.34
CA PHE A 415 -24.51 8.99 5.95
C PHE A 415 -25.57 8.01 5.41
N ASP A 416 -26.81 8.47 5.30
CA ASP A 416 -27.93 7.66 4.81
C ASP A 416 -27.78 7.26 3.34
N SER A 417 -27.10 8.09 2.52
CA SER A 417 -26.78 7.73 1.14
C SER A 417 -25.80 6.56 1.09
N ILE A 418 -24.76 6.60 1.93
CA ILE A 418 -23.72 5.57 1.97
C ILE A 418 -24.29 4.25 2.50
N THR A 419 -24.96 4.28 3.65
CA THR A 419 -25.55 3.07 4.27
C THR A 419 -26.70 2.50 3.46
N GLY A 420 -27.50 3.37 2.83
CA GLY A 420 -28.58 2.97 1.92
C GLY A 420 -28.09 2.25 0.66
N ASP A 421 -26.94 2.67 0.10
CA ASP A 421 -26.34 1.96 -1.03
C ASP A 421 -25.78 0.59 -0.61
N LEU A 422 -25.17 0.49 0.57
CA LEU A 422 -24.73 -0.79 1.14
C LEU A 422 -25.93 -1.72 1.39
N ALA A 423 -27.01 -1.22 2.02
CA ALA A 423 -28.18 -2.01 2.37
C ALA A 423 -28.85 -2.69 1.16
N LYS A 424 -28.75 -2.11 -0.05
CA LYS A 424 -29.26 -2.73 -1.29
C LYS A 424 -28.61 -4.08 -1.61
N GLY A 425 -27.42 -4.34 -1.08
CA GLY A 425 -26.68 -5.58 -1.31
C GLY A 425 -26.91 -6.65 -0.25
N MET A 426 -27.54 -6.33 0.87
CA MET A 426 -27.77 -7.29 1.96
C MET A 426 -28.63 -8.47 1.52
N GLN A 427 -28.24 -9.68 1.94
CA GLN A 427 -28.91 -10.93 1.57
C GLN A 427 -29.77 -11.50 2.72
N HIS A 428 -29.83 -10.82 3.87
CA HIS A 428 -30.63 -11.19 5.03
C HIS A 428 -31.03 -9.94 5.85
N ASP A 429 -31.98 -10.06 6.77
CA ASP A 429 -32.50 -8.97 7.58
C ASP A 429 -31.76 -8.74 8.91
N ASN A 430 -30.74 -9.56 9.20
CA ASN A 430 -29.92 -9.46 10.42
C ASN A 430 -28.82 -8.40 10.26
N PHE A 431 -29.22 -7.13 10.11
CA PHE A 431 -28.29 -6.03 10.01
C PHE A 431 -28.83 -4.74 10.61
N ALA A 432 -27.95 -3.79 10.90
CA ALA A 432 -28.30 -2.43 11.28
C ALA A 432 -27.59 -1.42 10.38
N CYS A 433 -28.27 -0.29 10.08
CA CYS A 433 -27.68 0.87 9.42
C CYS A 433 -27.45 1.95 10.48
N ILE A 434 -26.19 2.30 10.75
CA ILE A 434 -25.81 3.31 11.74
C ILE A 434 -24.72 4.19 11.12
N GLY A 435 -25.09 5.40 10.73
CA GLY A 435 -24.20 6.30 9.97
C GLY A 435 -22.98 6.76 10.77
N ASP A 436 -23.15 7.10 12.04
CA ASP A 436 -22.05 7.42 12.94
C ASP A 436 -21.23 6.17 13.26
N ARG A 437 -19.95 6.18 12.88
CA ARG A 437 -19.09 5.00 13.03
C ARG A 437 -18.83 4.66 14.50
N ALA A 438 -18.67 5.64 15.37
CA ALA A 438 -18.44 5.38 16.79
C ALA A 438 -19.66 4.72 17.44
N GLU A 439 -20.87 5.16 17.09
CA GLU A 439 -22.12 4.51 17.52
C GLU A 439 -22.27 3.12 16.91
N ALA A 440 -21.89 2.93 15.66
CA ALA A 440 -21.89 1.63 14.99
C ALA A 440 -20.96 0.63 15.70
N VAL A 441 -19.77 1.04 16.12
CA VAL A 441 -18.84 0.21 16.91
C VAL A 441 -19.46 -0.16 18.26
N ARG A 442 -20.01 0.81 18.99
CA ARG A 442 -20.71 0.56 20.28
C ARG A 442 -21.89 -0.40 20.09
N HIS A 443 -22.65 -0.24 19.01
CA HIS A 443 -23.76 -1.14 18.70
C HIS A 443 -23.28 -2.56 18.42
N ALA A 444 -22.24 -2.76 17.60
CA ALA A 444 -21.68 -4.07 17.32
C ALA A 444 -21.27 -4.80 18.61
N VAL A 445 -20.61 -4.09 19.53
CA VAL A 445 -20.27 -4.64 20.85
C VAL A 445 -21.52 -4.88 21.69
N SER A 446 -22.52 -4.00 21.66
CA SER A 446 -23.75 -4.13 22.46
C SER A 446 -24.59 -5.35 22.12
N VAL A 447 -24.58 -5.80 20.88
CA VAL A 447 -25.31 -7.00 20.42
C VAL A 447 -24.52 -8.28 20.59
N ALA A 448 -23.20 -8.22 20.78
CA ALA A 448 -22.33 -9.38 20.93
C ALA A 448 -22.60 -10.17 22.23
N GLN A 449 -22.38 -11.46 22.21
CA GLN A 449 -22.45 -12.37 23.36
C GLN A 449 -21.08 -12.99 23.65
N PRO A 450 -20.84 -13.51 24.86
CA PRO A 450 -19.58 -14.20 25.17
C PRO A 450 -19.26 -15.29 24.13
N GLY A 451 -18.05 -15.24 23.58
CA GLY A 451 -17.58 -16.15 22.54
C GLY A 451 -17.78 -15.67 21.11
N ASP A 452 -18.58 -14.61 20.89
CA ASP A 452 -18.75 -14.03 19.54
C ASP A 452 -17.45 -13.42 19.00
N ILE A 453 -17.34 -13.36 17.68
CA ILE A 453 -16.25 -12.71 16.96
C ILE A 453 -16.79 -11.43 16.32
N ILE A 454 -16.08 -10.31 16.48
CA ILE A 454 -16.39 -9.04 15.80
C ILE A 454 -15.22 -8.65 14.89
N ILE A 455 -15.52 -8.31 13.63
CA ILE A 455 -14.56 -7.70 12.73
C ILE A 455 -14.98 -6.26 12.44
N PHE A 456 -14.12 -5.30 12.74
CA PHE A 456 -14.26 -3.90 12.37
C PHE A 456 -13.50 -3.64 11.08
N ALA A 457 -14.21 -3.53 9.95
CA ALA A 457 -13.62 -3.40 8.62
C ALA A 457 -13.70 -1.96 8.09
N GLY A 458 -12.72 -1.61 7.26
CA GLY A 458 -12.60 -0.32 6.55
C GLY A 458 -11.43 0.52 7.06
N LYS A 459 -11.41 0.87 8.34
CA LYS A 459 -10.40 1.77 8.93
C LYS A 459 -9.01 1.14 9.08
N GLY A 460 -8.93 -0.13 9.42
CA GLY A 460 -7.63 -0.79 9.62
C GLY A 460 -6.73 -0.01 10.59
N HIS A 461 -5.59 0.45 10.10
CA HIS A 461 -4.58 1.19 10.88
C HIS A 461 -4.87 2.68 11.07
N GLU A 462 -5.90 3.22 10.41
CA GLU A 462 -6.25 4.64 10.49
C GLU A 462 -6.86 4.97 11.85
N ASP A 463 -6.31 5.99 12.51
CA ASP A 463 -6.73 6.50 13.82
C ASP A 463 -7.55 7.79 13.73
N TYR A 464 -8.16 8.04 12.57
CA TYR A 464 -9.00 9.19 12.28
C TYR A 464 -10.17 8.83 11.37
N GLN A 465 -11.16 9.72 11.32
CA GLN A 465 -12.24 9.75 10.33
C GLN A 465 -12.26 11.11 9.64
N ILE A 466 -12.45 11.15 8.31
CA ILE A 466 -12.55 12.39 7.54
C ILE A 466 -14.02 12.72 7.33
N ILE A 467 -14.48 13.81 7.95
CA ILE A 467 -15.81 14.41 7.72
C ILE A 467 -15.57 15.76 7.03
N GLU A 468 -16.18 15.96 5.87
CA GLU A 468 -15.84 17.03 4.95
C GLU A 468 -14.33 17.00 4.60
N ASN A 469 -13.55 18.00 4.99
CA ASN A 469 -12.09 18.07 4.84
C ASN A 469 -11.34 18.00 6.17
N THR A 470 -12.02 17.67 7.27
CA THR A 470 -11.43 17.67 8.60
C THR A 470 -11.20 16.26 9.10
N LYS A 471 -9.99 15.99 9.59
CA LYS A 471 -9.66 14.73 10.27
C LYS A 471 -10.07 14.84 11.74
N TYR A 472 -10.92 13.91 12.18
CA TYR A 472 -11.32 13.74 13.57
C TYR A 472 -10.67 12.48 14.14
N PRO A 473 -10.11 12.50 15.35
CA PRO A 473 -9.58 11.31 16.00
C PRO A 473 -10.65 10.22 16.10
N HIS A 474 -10.30 8.99 15.72
CA HIS A 474 -11.19 7.84 15.79
C HIS A 474 -10.37 6.55 15.93
N SER A 475 -10.85 5.62 16.77
CA SER A 475 -10.24 4.30 16.91
C SER A 475 -11.33 3.27 17.20
N ASP A 476 -11.59 2.39 16.25
CA ASP A 476 -12.54 1.29 16.42
C ASP A 476 -12.17 0.43 17.64
N ALA A 477 -10.89 0.12 17.82
CA ALA A 477 -10.40 -0.68 18.94
C ALA A 477 -10.65 -0.02 20.30
N ALA A 478 -10.31 1.27 20.45
CA ALA A 478 -10.50 1.98 21.71
C ALA A 478 -11.98 2.09 22.11
N ILE A 479 -12.83 2.42 21.14
CA ILE A 479 -14.28 2.53 21.34
C ILE A 479 -14.88 1.16 21.70
N ALA A 480 -14.43 0.08 21.03
CA ALA A 480 -14.90 -1.27 21.29
C ALA A 480 -14.51 -1.78 22.67
N ILE A 481 -13.27 -1.52 23.12
CA ILE A 481 -12.80 -1.87 24.47
C ILE A 481 -13.64 -1.13 25.54
N GLU A 482 -13.84 0.19 25.39
CA GLU A 482 -14.66 0.99 26.28
C GLU A 482 -16.10 0.45 26.37
N ALA A 483 -16.75 0.23 25.22
CA ALA A 483 -18.11 -0.28 25.15
C ALA A 483 -18.23 -1.69 25.77
N GLY A 484 -17.25 -2.56 25.55
CA GLY A 484 -17.18 -3.91 26.11
C GLY A 484 -16.99 -3.90 27.62
N GLY A 485 -16.16 -3.01 28.14
CA GLY A 485 -15.99 -2.82 29.58
C GLY A 485 -17.29 -2.40 30.27
N LEU A 486 -18.12 -1.56 29.64
CA LEU A 486 -19.43 -1.18 30.16
C LEU A 486 -20.48 -2.30 30.10
N LYS A 487 -20.32 -3.24 29.16
CA LYS A 487 -21.31 -4.31 28.93
C LYS A 487 -21.02 -5.59 29.70
N PHE A 488 -19.75 -6.00 29.78
CA PHE A 488 -19.34 -7.31 30.30
C PHE A 488 -18.77 -7.27 31.73
N VAL A 489 -18.80 -6.10 32.37
CA VAL A 489 -18.46 -5.90 33.81
C VAL A 489 -19.76 -5.91 34.68
#